data_483be56a5af74f078d93712d90b9349b
#
_entry.id   483be56a5af74f078d93712d90b9349b
#
_cell.length_a   1.000
_cell.length_b   1.000
_cell.length_c   1.000
_cell.angle_alpha   90.00
_cell.angle_beta   90.00
_cell.angle_gamma   90.00
#
_symmetry.space_group_name_H-M   'P 1'
#
loop_
_entity.id
_entity.type
_entity.pdbx_description
1 polymer ?
#
loop_
_entity_poly.entity_id
_entity_poly.type
_entity_poly.pdbx_seq_one_letter_code
_entity_poly.pdbx_strand_id
1 'polypeptide(L)'
;MNGYYELKSTSAGKSMFNLKAGNHQVILTSQSYETKQGAMDGIESVRKNGVSAASFEKKVASSGDSFFVLKSSNGQVIGTSEMYKSEAARDNGIASVIENSPSSKVVEV
;
A
#
# COMPACT_ATOMS: atom_id res chain seq x y z
N MET A 1 -3.01 -16.68 -0.33
CA MET A 1 -2.48 -15.32 -0.07
C MET A 1 -1.28 -15.44 0.85
N ASN A 2 -0.15 -14.94 0.39
CA ASN A 2 1.13 -15.05 1.10
C ASN A 2 1.77 -13.69 1.39
N GLY A 3 1.01 -12.61 1.17
CA GLY A 3 1.51 -11.27 1.41
C GLY A 3 1.58 -10.92 2.88
N TYR A 4 2.27 -9.85 3.19
CA TYR A 4 2.44 -9.40 4.56
C TYR A 4 2.77 -7.90 4.59
N TYR A 5 2.57 -7.31 5.78
CA TYR A 5 2.94 -5.91 6.01
C TYR A 5 4.30 -5.87 6.68
N GLU A 6 5.16 -4.96 6.20
CA GLU A 6 6.46 -4.73 6.81
C GLU A 6 6.42 -3.36 7.47
N LEU A 7 6.49 -3.34 8.79
CA LEU A 7 6.41 -2.12 9.60
C LEU A 7 7.83 -1.69 9.97
N LYS A 8 8.15 -0.44 9.70
CA LYS A 8 9.52 0.04 9.92
C LYS A 8 9.55 1.50 10.38
N SER A 9 10.68 1.89 10.98
CA SER A 9 10.94 3.27 11.36
C SER A 9 11.67 3.99 10.23
N THR A 10 11.37 5.28 10.06
CA THR A 10 12.09 6.11 9.09
C THR A 10 13.28 6.79 9.77
N SER A 11 14.19 7.35 8.96
CA SER A 11 15.33 8.09 9.49
C SER A 11 14.92 9.33 10.28
N ALA A 12 13.70 9.83 10.06
CA ALA A 12 13.17 10.98 10.78
C ALA A 12 12.48 10.57 12.10
N GLY A 13 12.55 9.31 12.49
CA GLY A 13 11.93 8.83 13.72
C GLY A 13 10.43 8.57 13.62
N LYS A 14 9.90 8.56 12.40
CA LYS A 14 8.48 8.27 12.16
C LYS A 14 8.31 6.79 11.83
N SER A 15 7.07 6.35 11.74
CA SER A 15 6.74 4.96 11.38
C SER A 15 6.07 4.93 10.02
N MET A 16 6.32 3.86 9.27
CA MET A 16 5.67 3.61 7.99
C MET A 16 5.57 2.11 7.76
N PHE A 17 4.83 1.72 6.73
CA PHE A 17 4.77 0.31 6.37
C PHE A 17 4.72 0.15 4.85
N ASN A 18 5.11 -1.05 4.42
CA ASN A 18 4.89 -1.50 3.06
C ASN A 18 3.96 -2.71 3.10
N LEU A 19 3.16 -2.87 2.07
CA LEU A 19 2.48 -4.14 1.83
C LEU A 19 3.29 -4.86 0.77
N LYS A 20 3.68 -6.10 1.06
CA LYS A 20 4.46 -6.93 0.15
C LYS A 20 3.64 -8.13 -0.29
N ALA A 21 3.83 -8.52 -1.54
CA ALA A 21 3.22 -9.74 -2.08
C ALA A 21 4.02 -10.95 -1.62
N GLY A 22 3.51 -12.15 -1.92
CA GLY A 22 4.18 -13.38 -1.53
C GLY A 22 5.58 -13.57 -2.09
N ASN A 23 5.90 -12.87 -3.19
CA ASN A 23 7.24 -12.89 -3.78
C ASN A 23 8.16 -11.80 -3.18
N HIS A 24 7.76 -11.18 -2.09
CA HIS A 24 8.49 -10.14 -1.36
C HIS A 24 8.60 -8.81 -2.10
N GLN A 25 7.87 -8.61 -3.19
CA GLN A 25 7.85 -7.33 -3.88
C GLN A 25 6.92 -6.35 -3.17
N VAL A 26 7.38 -5.09 -3.06
CA VAL A 26 6.55 -4.02 -2.49
C VAL A 26 5.43 -3.69 -3.48
N ILE A 27 4.19 -3.74 -3.02
CA ILE A 27 3.05 -3.39 -3.85
C ILE A 27 2.32 -2.15 -3.36
N LEU A 28 2.60 -1.72 -2.12
CA LEU A 28 2.02 -0.49 -1.59
C LEU A 28 2.96 0.08 -0.53
N THR A 29 3.14 1.40 -0.54
CA THR A 29 3.96 2.12 0.44
C THR A 29 3.07 3.14 1.14
N SER A 30 3.07 3.11 2.47
CA SER A 30 2.23 4.01 3.25
C SER A 30 2.79 5.41 3.35
N GLN A 31 1.97 6.33 3.85
CA GLN A 31 2.43 7.61 4.34
C GLN A 31 3.29 7.39 5.59
N SER A 32 4.04 8.42 6.00
CA SER A 32 4.75 8.39 7.29
C SER A 32 3.80 8.79 8.40
N TYR A 33 3.87 8.09 9.52
CA TYR A 33 3.05 8.34 10.71
C TYR A 33 3.94 8.78 11.85
N GLU A 34 3.41 9.66 12.70
CA GLU A 34 4.17 10.18 13.83
C GLU A 34 4.45 9.10 14.88
N THR A 35 3.60 8.08 14.96
CA THR A 35 3.73 7.01 15.96
C THR A 35 3.57 5.66 15.32
N LYS A 36 4.09 4.63 16.01
CA LYS A 36 3.89 3.24 15.60
C LYS A 36 2.40 2.89 15.59
N GLN A 37 1.65 3.38 16.57
CA GLN A 37 0.22 3.11 16.62
C GLN A 37 -0.49 3.70 15.41
N GLY A 38 -0.11 4.91 14.98
CA GLY A 38 -0.67 5.50 13.76
C GLY A 38 -0.42 4.63 12.55
N ALA A 39 0.80 4.07 12.42
CA ALA A 39 1.12 3.16 11.32
C ALA A 39 0.30 1.87 11.41
N MET A 40 0.10 1.32 12.60
CA MET A 40 -0.73 0.13 12.79
C MET A 40 -2.17 0.40 12.40
N ASP A 41 -2.69 1.58 12.74
CA ASP A 41 -4.04 1.99 12.33
C ASP A 41 -4.12 2.11 10.81
N GLY A 42 -3.05 2.58 10.18
CA GLY A 42 -2.96 2.65 8.72
C GLY A 42 -3.03 1.27 8.09
N ILE A 43 -2.35 0.28 8.69
CA ILE A 43 -2.41 -1.11 8.22
C ILE A 43 -3.86 -1.61 8.26
N GLU A 44 -4.58 -1.34 9.36
CA GLU A 44 -5.98 -1.73 9.46
C GLU A 44 -6.83 -1.05 8.40
N SER A 45 -6.53 0.21 8.09
CA SER A 45 -7.23 0.93 7.03
C SER A 45 -7.00 0.28 5.67
N VAL A 46 -5.77 -0.20 5.39
CA VAL A 46 -5.48 -0.92 4.14
C VAL A 46 -6.25 -2.23 4.10
N ARG A 47 -6.29 -2.98 5.22
CA ARG A 47 -7.05 -4.24 5.28
C ARG A 47 -8.52 -4.00 4.94
N LYS A 48 -9.08 -2.90 5.44
CA LYS A 48 -10.49 -2.58 5.25
C LYS A 48 -10.78 -2.08 3.84
N ASN A 49 -9.94 -1.20 3.31
CA ASN A 49 -10.21 -0.51 2.04
C ASN A 49 -9.55 -1.19 0.85
N GLY A 50 -8.47 -1.89 1.06
CA GLY A 50 -7.69 -2.51 -0.01
C GLY A 50 -8.37 -3.67 -0.70
N VAL A 51 -9.49 -4.14 -0.18
CA VAL A 51 -10.26 -5.24 -0.79
C VAL A 51 -11.30 -4.73 -1.79
N SER A 52 -11.46 -3.42 -1.93
CA SER A 52 -12.46 -2.82 -2.81
C SER A 52 -11.77 -2.09 -3.96
N ALA A 53 -12.10 -2.46 -5.19
CA ALA A 53 -11.56 -1.81 -6.38
C ALA A 53 -11.90 -0.31 -6.40
N ALA A 54 -13.03 0.09 -5.81
CA ALA A 54 -13.46 1.49 -5.79
C ALA A 54 -12.56 2.38 -4.93
N SER A 55 -11.73 1.80 -4.06
CA SER A 55 -10.84 2.57 -3.19
C SER A 55 -9.55 2.98 -3.89
N PHE A 56 -9.29 2.48 -5.09
CA PHE A 56 -8.06 2.77 -5.82
C PHE A 56 -8.27 3.89 -6.82
N GLU A 57 -7.34 4.83 -6.87
CA GLU A 57 -7.33 5.88 -7.89
C GLU A 57 -6.13 5.66 -8.80
N LYS A 58 -6.40 5.51 -10.11
CA LYS A 58 -5.36 5.30 -11.12
C LYS A 58 -4.79 6.64 -11.55
N LYS A 59 -3.46 6.72 -11.63
CA LYS A 59 -2.76 7.97 -11.94
C LYS A 59 -1.65 7.72 -12.95
N VAL A 60 -1.17 8.82 -13.54
CA VAL A 60 0.00 8.80 -14.43
C VAL A 60 0.97 9.84 -13.90
N ALA A 61 2.21 9.44 -13.70
CA ALA A 61 3.27 10.33 -13.23
C ALA A 61 3.76 11.23 -14.37
N SER A 62 4.50 12.29 -14.01
CA SER A 62 5.07 13.20 -15.01
C SER A 62 6.04 12.48 -15.96
N SER A 63 6.63 11.37 -15.51
CA SER A 63 7.50 10.53 -16.35
C SER A 63 6.74 9.69 -17.37
N GLY A 64 5.39 9.64 -17.28
CA GLY A 64 4.56 8.78 -18.11
C GLY A 64 4.30 7.41 -17.52
N ASP A 65 4.90 7.09 -16.37
CA ASP A 65 4.66 5.82 -15.71
C ASP A 65 3.27 5.79 -15.08
N SER A 66 2.66 4.62 -15.08
CA SER A 66 1.34 4.40 -14.47
C SER A 66 1.51 4.00 -13.02
N PHE A 67 0.64 4.49 -12.15
CA PHE A 67 0.63 4.07 -10.76
C PHE A 67 -0.78 4.24 -10.18
N PHE A 68 -0.94 3.88 -8.92
CA PHE A 68 -2.22 4.06 -8.24
C PHE A 68 -1.99 4.45 -6.79
N VAL A 69 -3.01 5.06 -6.20
CA VAL A 69 -3.05 5.30 -4.76
C VAL A 69 -4.25 4.57 -4.19
N LEU A 70 -4.15 4.19 -2.92
CA LEU A 70 -5.26 3.60 -2.18
C LEU A 70 -5.79 4.65 -1.23
N LYS A 71 -7.10 4.87 -1.24
CA LYS A 71 -7.74 5.88 -0.41
C LYS A 71 -8.66 5.21 0.61
N SER A 72 -8.77 5.85 1.78
CA SER A 72 -9.76 5.47 2.77
C SER A 72 -11.13 6.00 2.37
N SER A 73 -12.16 5.60 3.12
CA SER A 73 -13.52 6.00 2.81
C SER A 73 -13.74 7.51 2.91
N ASN A 74 -12.88 8.23 3.64
CA ASN A 74 -12.96 9.70 3.75
C ASN A 74 -12.11 10.41 2.69
N GLY A 75 -11.56 9.67 1.71
CA GLY A 75 -10.81 10.25 0.61
C GLY A 75 -9.34 10.50 0.87
N GLN A 76 -8.83 10.13 2.03
CA GLN A 76 -7.41 10.32 2.35
C GLN A 76 -6.57 9.21 1.73
N VAL A 77 -5.40 9.59 1.18
CA VAL A 77 -4.45 8.62 0.64
C VAL A 77 -3.80 7.88 1.79
N ILE A 78 -3.89 6.54 1.78
CA ILE A 78 -3.25 5.70 2.79
C ILE A 78 -2.04 4.98 2.24
N GLY A 79 -1.88 4.91 0.94
CA GLY A 79 -0.69 4.30 0.34
C GLY A 79 -0.59 4.59 -1.14
N THR A 80 0.63 4.45 -1.65
CA THR A 80 0.96 4.70 -3.06
C THR A 80 1.69 3.48 -3.61
N SER A 81 1.37 3.10 -4.85
CA SER A 81 2.02 1.97 -5.49
C SER A 81 3.40 2.32 -6.02
N GLU A 82 4.11 1.30 -6.50
CA GLU A 82 5.31 1.49 -7.32
C GLU A 82 4.92 2.06 -8.68
N MET A 83 5.92 2.49 -9.44
CA MET A 83 5.70 2.96 -10.81
C MET A 83 5.71 1.77 -11.77
N TYR A 84 4.72 1.74 -12.65
CA TYR A 84 4.56 0.65 -13.63
C TYR A 84 4.72 1.19 -15.04
N LYS A 85 5.29 0.38 -15.93
CA LYS A 85 5.55 0.79 -17.31
C LYS A 85 4.32 0.74 -18.20
N SER A 86 3.24 0.09 -17.75
CA SER A 86 2.03 -0.03 -18.54
C SER A 86 0.81 -0.01 -17.64
N GLU A 87 -0.36 0.29 -18.22
CA GLU A 87 -1.62 0.24 -17.49
C GLU A 87 -1.96 -1.17 -17.07
N ALA A 88 -1.62 -2.16 -17.91
CA ALA A 88 -1.87 -3.55 -17.56
C ALA A 88 -1.07 -3.97 -16.34
N ALA A 89 0.20 -3.56 -16.26
CA ALA A 89 1.02 -3.87 -15.09
C ALA A 89 0.49 -3.17 -13.83
N ARG A 90 0.03 -1.92 -13.96
CA ARG A 90 -0.60 -1.19 -12.87
C ARG A 90 -1.85 -1.92 -12.38
N ASP A 91 -2.68 -2.38 -13.30
CA ASP A 91 -3.92 -3.07 -12.95
C ASP A 91 -3.62 -4.40 -12.24
N ASN A 92 -2.56 -5.09 -12.65
CA ASN A 92 -2.10 -6.28 -11.94
C ASN A 92 -1.65 -5.94 -10.52
N GLY A 93 -1.03 -4.77 -10.34
CA GLY A 93 -0.65 -4.30 -9.01
C GLY A 93 -1.85 -4.05 -8.12
N ILE A 94 -2.91 -3.46 -8.67
CA ILE A 94 -4.16 -3.27 -7.92
C ILE A 94 -4.74 -4.62 -7.49
N ALA A 95 -4.77 -5.58 -8.41
CA ALA A 95 -5.27 -6.93 -8.10
C ALA A 95 -4.45 -7.57 -7.00
N SER A 96 -3.13 -7.36 -7.00
CA SER A 96 -2.25 -7.89 -5.97
C SER A 96 -2.55 -7.27 -4.60
N VAL A 97 -2.83 -5.97 -4.53
CA VAL A 97 -3.21 -5.34 -3.26
C VAL A 97 -4.54 -5.90 -2.77
N ILE A 98 -5.52 -6.05 -3.66
CA ILE A 98 -6.82 -6.62 -3.28
C ILE A 98 -6.63 -8.02 -2.69
N GLU A 99 -5.77 -8.82 -3.31
CA GLU A 99 -5.52 -10.19 -2.85
C GLU A 99 -4.78 -10.23 -1.51
N ASN A 100 -3.80 -9.35 -1.30
CA ASN A 100 -2.88 -9.44 -0.17
C ASN A 100 -3.25 -8.55 1.01
N SER A 101 -4.06 -7.51 0.80
CA SER A 101 -4.40 -6.57 1.87
C SER A 101 -5.08 -7.22 3.09
N PRO A 102 -5.89 -8.30 2.95
CA PRO A 102 -6.48 -8.93 4.14
C PRO A 102 -5.49 -9.68 5.02
N SER A 103 -4.23 -9.80 4.61
CA SER A 103 -3.25 -10.56 5.39
C SER A 103 -3.16 -10.06 6.83
N SER A 104 -3.10 -10.99 7.77
CA SER A 104 -2.93 -10.66 9.18
C SER A 104 -1.46 -10.56 9.59
N LYS A 105 -0.53 -10.92 8.68
CA LYS A 105 0.89 -10.98 9.03
C LYS A 105 1.52 -9.60 8.98
N VAL A 106 2.14 -9.20 10.07
CA VAL A 106 2.91 -7.96 10.17
C VAL A 106 4.30 -8.33 10.66
N VAL A 107 5.32 -7.90 9.91
CA VAL A 107 6.72 -8.10 10.28
C VAL A 107 7.29 -6.75 10.63
N GLU A 108 7.81 -6.62 11.82
CA GLU A 108 8.43 -5.37 12.28
C GLU A 108 9.93 -5.48 12.07
N VAL A 109 10.50 -4.51 11.37
CA VAL A 109 11.94 -4.50 11.08
C VAL A 109 12.63 -3.24 11.61
#